data_0e4cf34082ea5dfdf1279334e38ff1a2
#
_entry.id   0e4cf34082ea5dfdf1279334e38ff1a2
#
_cell.length_a   1.000
_cell.length_b   1.000
_cell.length_c   1.000
_cell.angle_alpha   90.00
_cell.angle_beta   90.00
_cell.angle_gamma   90.00
#
_symmetry.space_group_name_H-M   'P 1'
#
loop_
_entity.id
_entity.type
_entity.pdbx_description
1 polymer ?
#
loop_
_entity_poly.entity_id
_entity_poly.type
_entity_poly.pdbx_seq_one_letter_code
_entity_poly.pdbx_strand_id
1 'polypeptide(L)'
;MMGENIMTIKRLLGVLTLGLALMTLAACGQKSTESIIKNELKDSYTGYSENRGYERPFIEGSDTLTFDKKDNTITDSNDYEIYFGVISEEDKTSELKSVLKELDSELSNTDNFTIAVSKTVKNPTVDDATAFYQIALTDGGKSIKIYELRRDPRDYGYYEFSGEVA
;
A
#
# COMPACT_ATOMS: atom_id res chain seq x y z
N MET A 1 7.82 -24.07 53.79
CA MET A 1 6.66 -23.44 53.10
C MET A 1 6.96 -21.99 52.66
N MET A 2 8.07 -21.74 51.96
CA MET A 2 8.38 -20.39 51.45
C MET A 2 8.87 -20.38 49.99
N GLY A 3 8.62 -21.41 49.21
CA GLY A 3 9.09 -21.53 47.84
C GLY A 3 8.09 -21.32 46.72
N GLU A 4 6.79 -21.42 46.98
CA GLU A 4 5.76 -21.45 45.91
C GLU A 4 5.22 -20.07 45.51
N ASN A 5 5.32 -19.06 46.37
CA ASN A 5 4.78 -17.73 46.06
C ASN A 5 5.63 -16.88 45.11
N ILE A 6 6.94 -17.15 45.00
CA ILE A 6 7.84 -16.36 44.15
C ILE A 6 7.70 -16.74 42.67
N MET A 7 7.34 -18.01 42.40
CA MET A 7 7.19 -18.48 41.01
C MET A 7 5.91 -17.98 40.33
N THR A 8 4.86 -17.81 41.14
CA THR A 8 3.56 -17.30 40.68
C THR A 8 3.62 -15.79 40.33
N ILE A 9 4.38 -15.01 41.10
CA ILE A 9 4.56 -13.56 40.89
C ILE A 9 5.37 -13.29 39.59
N LYS A 10 6.41 -14.11 39.32
CA LYS A 10 7.21 -13.96 38.09
C LYS A 10 6.41 -14.30 36.83
N ARG A 11 5.48 -15.27 36.91
CA ARG A 11 4.59 -15.62 35.79
C ARG A 11 3.50 -14.57 35.57
N LEU A 12 3.01 -13.92 36.63
CA LEU A 12 2.04 -12.84 36.54
C LEU A 12 2.65 -11.56 35.95
N LEU A 13 3.90 -11.23 36.29
CA LEU A 13 4.61 -10.09 35.69
C LEU A 13 4.89 -10.32 34.18
N GLY A 14 5.20 -11.54 33.77
CA GLY A 14 5.44 -11.87 32.37
C GLY A 14 4.20 -11.72 31.48
N VAL A 15 3.03 -12.04 32.01
CA VAL A 15 1.75 -11.88 31.29
C VAL A 15 1.33 -10.41 31.22
N LEU A 16 1.62 -9.61 32.26
CA LEU A 16 1.26 -8.19 32.28
C LEU A 16 2.12 -7.37 31.28
N THR A 17 3.39 -7.74 31.09
CA THR A 17 4.27 -7.04 30.11
C THR A 17 3.92 -7.39 28.67
N LEU A 18 3.43 -8.59 28.39
CA LEU A 18 2.96 -8.95 27.05
C LEU A 18 1.64 -8.25 26.69
N GLY A 19 0.77 -8.05 27.66
CA GLY A 19 -0.50 -7.33 27.48
C GLY A 19 -0.32 -5.83 27.24
N LEU A 20 0.71 -5.21 27.84
CA LEU A 20 0.99 -3.77 27.61
C LEU A 20 1.62 -3.49 26.25
N ALA A 21 2.39 -4.41 25.69
CA ALA A 21 2.99 -4.25 24.36
C ALA A 21 1.93 -4.27 23.22
N LEU A 22 0.80 -4.92 23.44
CA LEU A 22 -0.31 -4.95 22.46
C LEU A 22 -1.21 -3.70 22.53
N MET A 23 -1.17 -2.92 23.62
CA MET A 23 -1.99 -1.71 23.74
C MET A 23 -1.33 -0.45 23.16
N THR A 24 -0.04 -0.47 22.86
CA THR A 24 0.66 0.70 22.29
C THR A 24 0.46 0.85 20.79
N LEU A 25 -0.08 -0.17 20.09
CA LEU A 25 -0.44 -0.10 18.67
C LEU A 25 -1.84 0.51 18.42
N ALA A 26 -2.65 0.71 19.47
CA ALA A 26 -3.98 1.30 19.35
C ALA A 26 -4.02 2.83 19.51
N ALA A 27 -2.89 3.49 19.71
CA ALA A 27 -2.83 4.92 20.00
C ALA A 27 -2.65 5.84 18.79
N CYS A 28 -2.45 5.30 17.59
CA CYS A 28 -2.57 6.04 16.33
C CYS A 28 -3.69 5.39 15.53
N GLY A 29 -4.78 6.12 15.29
CA GLY A 29 -5.96 5.65 14.56
C GLY A 29 -5.72 5.34 13.08
N GLN A 30 -4.51 4.93 12.71
CA GLN A 30 -4.11 4.58 11.36
C GLN A 30 -4.15 3.06 11.20
N LYS A 31 -4.94 2.57 10.23
CA LYS A 31 -5.03 1.15 9.90
C LYS A 31 -3.66 0.64 9.43
N SER A 32 -3.31 -0.60 9.77
CA SER A 32 -2.13 -1.23 9.17
C SER A 32 -2.32 -1.46 7.68
N THR A 33 -1.24 -1.42 6.90
CA THR A 33 -1.28 -1.68 5.46
C THR A 33 -1.95 -3.01 5.11
N GLU A 34 -1.66 -4.07 5.89
CA GLU A 34 -2.32 -5.38 5.73
C GLU A 34 -3.84 -5.29 5.92
N SER A 35 -4.29 -4.51 6.91
CA SER A 35 -5.72 -4.29 7.16
C SER A 35 -6.36 -3.50 6.02
N ILE A 36 -5.68 -2.48 5.49
CA ILE A 36 -6.15 -1.70 4.35
C ILE A 36 -6.33 -2.60 3.12
N ILE A 37 -5.32 -3.40 2.77
CA ILE A 37 -5.36 -4.30 1.61
C ILE A 37 -6.46 -5.35 1.78
N LYS A 38 -6.58 -5.93 2.97
CA LYS A 38 -7.56 -6.99 3.22
C LYS A 38 -9.00 -6.49 3.21
N ASN A 39 -9.26 -5.32 3.79
CA ASN A 39 -10.63 -4.89 4.11
C ASN A 39 -11.11 -3.75 3.20
N GLU A 40 -10.21 -2.86 2.76
CA GLU A 40 -10.57 -1.66 2.00
C GLU A 40 -10.28 -1.80 0.50
N LEU A 41 -9.15 -2.38 0.10
CA LEU A 41 -8.85 -2.58 -1.32
C LEU A 41 -9.86 -3.56 -1.93
N LYS A 42 -10.64 -3.09 -2.92
CA LYS A 42 -11.60 -3.93 -3.64
C LYS A 42 -10.92 -4.66 -4.79
N ASP A 43 -11.63 -5.60 -5.39
CA ASP A 43 -11.05 -6.47 -6.41
C ASP A 43 -10.91 -5.76 -7.77
N SER A 44 -11.73 -4.72 -8.05
CA SER A 44 -11.55 -3.94 -9.29
C SER A 44 -12.09 -2.52 -9.18
N TYR A 45 -11.48 -1.63 -9.99
CA TYR A 45 -11.86 -0.23 -10.10
C TYR A 45 -11.87 0.20 -11.55
N THR A 46 -12.95 0.86 -11.99
CA THR A 46 -13.01 1.52 -13.29
C THR A 46 -12.75 3.01 -13.11
N GLY A 47 -11.88 3.57 -13.93
CA GLY A 47 -11.47 4.96 -13.78
C GLY A 47 -10.76 5.51 -15.00
N TYR A 48 -10.03 6.60 -14.79
CA TYR A 48 -9.36 7.35 -15.84
C TYR A 48 -8.02 7.91 -15.37
N SER A 49 -7.06 7.98 -16.27
CA SER A 49 -5.81 8.73 -16.14
C SER A 49 -5.54 9.56 -17.39
N GLU A 50 -5.12 10.82 -17.23
CA GLU A 50 -4.71 11.67 -18.36
C GLU A 50 -3.38 11.24 -18.98
N ASN A 51 -2.53 10.61 -18.18
CA ASN A 51 -1.18 10.24 -18.57
C ASN A 51 -0.97 8.73 -18.39
N ARG A 52 -0.13 8.15 -19.25
CA ARG A 52 0.32 6.77 -19.07
C ARG A 52 1.37 6.66 -17.98
N GLY A 53 1.40 5.52 -17.28
CA GLY A 53 2.45 5.16 -16.34
C GLY A 53 3.74 4.72 -17.04
N TYR A 54 4.71 4.29 -16.23
CA TYR A 54 6.00 3.81 -16.74
C TYR A 54 5.83 2.61 -17.66
N GLU A 55 4.91 1.71 -17.31
CA GLU A 55 4.62 0.50 -18.06
C GLU A 55 3.16 0.06 -17.88
N ARG A 56 2.71 -0.89 -18.72
CA ARG A 56 1.41 -1.53 -18.53
C ARG A 56 1.38 -2.32 -17.20
N PRO A 57 0.21 -2.38 -16.55
CA PRO A 57 -1.15 -2.03 -17.01
C PRO A 57 -1.53 -0.54 -16.90
N PHE A 58 -0.63 0.33 -16.50
CA PHE A 58 -0.91 1.76 -16.23
C PHE A 58 -0.94 2.57 -17.54
N ILE A 59 -2.11 2.64 -18.17
CA ILE A 59 -2.32 3.31 -19.46
C ILE A 59 -3.04 4.66 -19.31
N GLU A 60 -2.93 5.54 -20.30
CA GLU A 60 -3.77 6.74 -20.41
C GLU A 60 -5.19 6.36 -20.86
N GLY A 61 -6.17 7.20 -20.48
CA GLY A 61 -7.56 6.99 -20.81
C GLY A 61 -8.34 6.23 -19.73
N SER A 62 -9.53 5.77 -20.12
CA SER A 62 -10.38 4.97 -19.25
C SER A 62 -9.96 3.52 -19.23
N ASP A 63 -9.90 2.93 -18.05
CA ASP A 63 -9.55 1.53 -17.87
C ASP A 63 -10.20 0.93 -16.63
N THR A 64 -10.18 -0.40 -16.54
CA THR A 64 -10.54 -1.15 -15.33
C THR A 64 -9.30 -1.89 -14.84
N LEU A 65 -8.87 -1.57 -13.65
CA LEU A 65 -7.76 -2.25 -12.97
C LEU A 65 -8.31 -3.29 -12.00
N THR A 66 -7.89 -4.53 -12.14
CA THR A 66 -8.24 -5.66 -11.27
C THR A 66 -7.05 -6.03 -10.39
N PHE A 67 -7.31 -6.15 -9.09
CA PHE A 67 -6.32 -6.48 -8.05
C PHE A 67 -6.53 -7.91 -7.56
N ASP A 68 -5.60 -8.81 -7.84
CA ASP A 68 -5.53 -10.11 -7.19
C ASP A 68 -4.65 -10.02 -5.93
N LYS A 69 -5.30 -9.99 -4.77
CA LYS A 69 -4.62 -9.90 -3.46
C LYS A 69 -3.95 -11.19 -3.02
N LYS A 70 -4.28 -12.32 -3.66
CA LYS A 70 -3.68 -13.62 -3.36
C LYS A 70 -2.34 -13.79 -4.07
N ASP A 71 -2.33 -13.44 -5.36
CA ASP A 71 -1.13 -13.56 -6.19
C ASP A 71 -0.35 -12.24 -6.28
N ASN A 72 -0.88 -11.16 -5.69
CA ASN A 72 -0.33 -9.80 -5.70
C ASN A 72 -0.09 -9.31 -7.13
N THR A 73 -1.14 -9.33 -7.94
CA THR A 73 -1.10 -8.82 -9.32
C THR A 73 -2.13 -7.73 -9.56
N ILE A 74 -1.82 -6.88 -10.53
CA ILE A 74 -2.72 -5.86 -11.08
C ILE A 74 -2.84 -6.14 -12.58
N THR A 75 -4.10 -6.22 -13.07
CA THR A 75 -4.40 -6.52 -14.48
C THR A 75 -5.29 -5.42 -15.06
N ASP A 76 -5.00 -4.95 -16.29
CA ASP A 76 -5.85 -4.00 -17.02
C ASP A 76 -6.97 -4.70 -17.80
N SER A 77 -7.85 -3.93 -18.43
CA SER A 77 -8.94 -4.44 -19.27
C SER A 77 -8.49 -5.19 -20.53
N ASN A 78 -7.20 -5.18 -20.85
CA ASN A 78 -6.59 -5.89 -21.99
C ASN A 78 -5.75 -7.10 -21.55
N ASP A 79 -5.94 -7.57 -20.32
CA ASP A 79 -5.24 -8.74 -19.73
C ASP A 79 -3.71 -8.55 -19.56
N TYR A 80 -3.22 -7.30 -19.52
CA TYR A 80 -1.83 -7.05 -19.14
C TYR A 80 -1.69 -7.06 -17.63
N GLU A 81 -0.90 -8.01 -17.14
CA GLU A 81 -0.65 -8.25 -15.72
C GLU A 81 0.73 -7.79 -15.28
N ILE A 82 0.81 -7.24 -14.07
CA ILE A 82 2.06 -6.92 -13.37
C ILE A 82 1.97 -7.37 -11.91
N TYR A 83 3.08 -7.86 -11.37
CA TYR A 83 3.19 -8.17 -9.94
C TYR A 83 3.41 -6.90 -9.14
N PHE A 84 2.85 -6.85 -7.92
CA PHE A 84 3.15 -5.80 -6.96
C PHE A 84 3.64 -6.35 -5.63
N GLY A 85 4.50 -5.59 -4.95
CA GLY A 85 4.93 -5.82 -3.58
C GLY A 85 4.69 -4.57 -2.75
N VAL A 86 4.28 -4.75 -1.51
CA VAL A 86 4.05 -3.63 -0.58
C VAL A 86 5.38 -3.19 0.01
N ILE A 87 5.63 -1.89 0.02
CA ILE A 87 6.85 -1.29 0.58
C ILE A 87 6.54 -0.72 1.96
N SER A 88 7.22 -1.24 2.98
CA SER A 88 7.09 -0.75 4.36
C SER A 88 7.71 0.65 4.51
N GLU A 89 7.34 1.37 5.58
CA GLU A 89 7.93 2.69 5.86
C GLU A 89 9.45 2.62 6.05
N GLU A 90 9.97 1.52 6.58
CA GLU A 90 11.41 1.31 6.81
C GLU A 90 12.17 1.09 5.51
N ASP A 91 11.56 0.42 4.53
CA ASP A 91 12.16 0.08 3.25
C ASP A 91 12.09 1.22 2.23
N LYS A 92 11.30 2.27 2.48
CA LYS A 92 11.22 3.43 1.58
C LYS A 92 12.55 4.17 1.51
N THR A 93 13.05 4.38 0.31
CA THR A 93 14.24 5.21 0.06
C THR A 93 13.97 6.68 0.41
N SER A 94 15.03 7.45 0.60
CA SER A 94 14.91 8.91 0.83
C SER A 94 14.23 9.63 -0.32
N GLU A 95 14.42 9.13 -1.54
CA GLU A 95 13.77 9.66 -2.74
C GLU A 95 12.26 9.41 -2.71
N LEU A 96 11.81 8.18 -2.44
CA LEU A 96 10.39 7.85 -2.29
C LEU A 96 9.74 8.71 -1.19
N LYS A 97 10.38 8.83 -0.04
CA LYS A 97 9.89 9.68 1.06
C LYS A 97 9.74 11.14 0.66
N SER A 98 10.66 11.65 -0.16
CA SER A 98 10.60 13.02 -0.66
C SER A 98 9.44 13.24 -1.64
N VAL A 99 9.20 12.31 -2.57
CA VAL A 99 8.06 12.37 -3.51
C VAL A 99 6.74 12.25 -2.75
N LEU A 100 6.64 11.32 -1.79
CA LEU A 100 5.43 11.15 -0.96
C LEU A 100 5.10 12.40 -0.16
N LYS A 101 6.11 13.15 0.29
CA LYS A 101 5.90 14.42 0.99
C LYS A 101 5.24 15.48 0.11
N GLU A 102 5.45 15.45 -1.19
CA GLU A 102 4.78 16.36 -2.15
C GLU A 102 3.28 16.02 -2.30
N LEU A 103 2.89 14.77 -1.95
CA LEU A 103 1.52 14.27 -1.98
C LEU A 103 0.80 14.34 -0.62
N ASP A 104 1.40 14.94 0.41
CA ASP A 104 0.83 14.95 1.77
C ASP A 104 -0.62 15.46 1.81
N SER A 105 -0.97 16.46 1.00
CA SER A 105 -2.32 17.01 0.93
C SER A 105 -3.33 16.02 0.33
N GLU A 106 -2.94 15.33 -0.73
CA GLU A 106 -3.74 14.35 -1.46
C GLU A 106 -3.94 13.06 -0.65
N LEU A 107 -2.93 12.69 0.13
CA LEU A 107 -2.95 11.48 0.97
C LEU A 107 -3.64 11.70 2.32
N SER A 108 -3.85 12.97 2.70
CA SER A 108 -4.54 13.31 3.95
C SER A 108 -5.95 12.72 3.98
N ASN A 109 -6.30 12.04 5.09
CA ASN A 109 -7.59 11.38 5.30
C ASN A 109 -7.89 10.22 4.32
N THR A 110 -6.86 9.59 3.75
CA THR A 110 -6.99 8.38 2.94
C THR A 110 -6.39 7.17 3.65
N ASP A 111 -6.92 5.99 3.37
CA ASP A 111 -6.25 4.73 3.68
C ASP A 111 -5.26 4.46 2.54
N ASN A 112 -3.95 4.56 2.79
CA ASN A 112 -2.96 4.54 1.71
C ASN A 112 -1.74 3.66 2.00
N PHE A 113 -1.09 3.22 0.93
CA PHE A 113 0.12 2.41 0.99
C PHE A 113 0.93 2.49 -0.30
N THR A 114 2.23 2.23 -0.20
CA THR A 114 3.17 2.25 -1.33
C THR A 114 3.37 0.84 -1.87
N ILE A 115 3.38 0.72 -3.20
CA ILE A 115 3.72 -0.53 -3.90
C ILE A 115 4.91 -0.34 -4.83
N ALA A 116 5.75 -1.38 -4.91
CA ALA A 116 6.68 -1.61 -6.01
C ALA A 116 6.01 -2.48 -7.05
N VAL A 117 6.30 -2.32 -8.32
CA VAL A 117 5.80 -3.19 -9.38
C VAL A 117 6.92 -3.80 -10.22
N SER A 118 6.69 -5.01 -10.73
CA SER A 118 7.63 -5.73 -11.61
C SER A 118 6.88 -6.70 -12.52
N LYS A 119 7.31 -6.81 -13.79
CA LYS A 119 6.76 -7.78 -14.73
C LYS A 119 7.22 -9.21 -14.47
N THR A 120 8.34 -9.38 -13.82
CA THR A 120 9.04 -10.67 -13.74
C THR A 120 9.22 -11.19 -12.34
N VAL A 121 9.22 -10.32 -11.34
CA VAL A 121 9.47 -10.66 -9.94
C VAL A 121 8.18 -10.60 -9.15
N LYS A 122 7.77 -11.72 -8.54
CA LYS A 122 6.63 -11.78 -7.62
C LYS A 122 7.00 -11.10 -6.29
N ASN A 123 6.07 -10.32 -5.75
CA ASN A 123 6.29 -9.54 -4.52
C ASN A 123 7.57 -8.69 -4.58
N PRO A 124 7.73 -7.83 -5.61
CA PRO A 124 8.96 -7.08 -5.80
C PRO A 124 9.26 -6.19 -4.59
N THR A 125 10.53 -6.14 -4.23
CA THR A 125 11.09 -5.21 -3.24
C THR A 125 11.51 -3.90 -3.92
N VAL A 126 12.10 -2.99 -3.15
CA VAL A 126 12.66 -1.73 -3.70
C VAL A 126 13.72 -2.03 -4.79
N ASP A 127 14.52 -3.06 -4.59
CA ASP A 127 15.61 -3.43 -5.52
C ASP A 127 15.12 -4.10 -6.81
N ASP A 128 13.93 -4.73 -6.77
CA ASP A 128 13.33 -5.44 -7.90
C ASP A 128 12.37 -4.56 -8.72
N ALA A 129 12.06 -3.37 -8.23
CA ALA A 129 11.02 -2.52 -8.78
C ALA A 129 11.40 -1.90 -10.12
N THR A 130 10.49 -1.96 -11.08
CA THR A 130 10.55 -1.16 -12.31
C THR A 130 9.90 0.20 -12.15
N ALA A 131 8.92 0.32 -11.24
CA ALA A 131 8.27 1.57 -10.86
C ALA A 131 7.63 1.46 -9.47
N PHE A 132 7.27 2.61 -8.90
CA PHE A 132 6.57 2.71 -7.61
C PHE A 132 5.30 3.51 -7.77
N TYR A 133 4.26 3.10 -7.03
CA TYR A 133 2.98 3.78 -7.00
C TYR A 133 2.48 3.92 -5.56
N GLN A 134 1.78 5.01 -5.29
CA GLN A 134 1.01 5.20 -4.06
C GLN A 134 -0.45 4.91 -4.34
N ILE A 135 -1.02 3.98 -3.61
CA ILE A 135 -2.45 3.67 -3.62
C ILE A 135 -3.10 4.47 -2.49
N ALA A 136 -4.14 5.21 -2.78
CA ALA A 136 -4.94 5.95 -1.82
C ALA A 136 -6.42 5.59 -1.97
N LEU A 137 -7.05 5.15 -0.89
CA LEU A 137 -8.42 4.69 -0.84
C LEU A 137 -9.26 5.65 0.02
N THR A 138 -10.47 5.94 -0.42
CA THR A 138 -11.47 6.70 0.33
C THR A 138 -12.81 5.96 0.35
N ASP A 139 -13.74 6.42 1.17
CA ASP A 139 -15.10 5.88 1.28
C ASP A 139 -15.16 4.36 1.57
N GLY A 140 -14.26 3.88 2.44
CA GLY A 140 -14.16 2.45 2.75
C GLY A 140 -13.71 1.62 1.55
N GLY A 141 -12.82 2.19 0.73
CA GLY A 141 -12.26 1.57 -0.46
C GLY A 141 -13.18 1.60 -1.68
N LYS A 142 -14.27 2.37 -1.68
CA LYS A 142 -15.13 2.52 -2.87
C LYS A 142 -14.47 3.36 -3.95
N SER A 143 -13.63 4.32 -3.55
CA SER A 143 -12.88 5.18 -4.45
C SER A 143 -11.39 4.92 -4.29
N ILE A 144 -10.66 4.96 -5.40
CA ILE A 144 -9.21 4.77 -5.47
C ILE A 144 -8.55 5.91 -6.23
N LYS A 145 -7.38 6.34 -5.75
CA LYS A 145 -6.41 7.08 -6.54
C LYS A 145 -5.08 6.33 -6.56
N ILE A 146 -4.40 6.36 -7.69
CA ILE A 146 -3.10 5.73 -7.89
C ILE A 146 -2.15 6.77 -8.43
N TYR A 147 -1.10 7.11 -7.68
CA TYR A 147 -0.10 8.11 -8.04
C TYR A 147 1.22 7.42 -8.38
N GLU A 148 1.79 7.71 -9.53
CA GLU A 148 3.14 7.27 -9.87
C GLU A 148 4.18 8.06 -9.08
N LEU A 149 5.08 7.37 -8.38
CA LEU A 149 6.11 7.97 -7.55
C LEU A 149 7.41 8.12 -8.34
N ARG A 150 7.58 9.26 -9.02
CA ARG A 150 8.77 9.59 -9.82
C ARG A 150 9.19 11.05 -9.61
N ARG A 151 10.48 11.30 -9.79
CA ARG A 151 11.05 12.65 -9.84
C ARG A 151 11.38 13.12 -11.26
N ASP A 152 11.68 12.18 -12.15
CA ASP A 152 12.06 12.54 -13.50
C ASP A 152 10.88 13.15 -14.26
N PRO A 153 10.97 14.40 -14.75
CA PRO A 153 9.91 14.98 -15.54
C PRO A 153 9.72 14.19 -16.83
N ARG A 154 8.45 13.97 -17.20
CA ARG A 154 8.08 13.47 -18.51
C ARG A 154 7.40 14.57 -19.30
N ASP A 155 7.55 14.55 -20.61
CA ASP A 155 6.90 15.52 -21.50
C ASP A 155 5.37 15.46 -21.42
N TYR A 156 4.81 14.30 -20.99
CA TYR A 156 3.38 14.05 -20.88
C TYR A 156 2.86 13.94 -19.42
N GLY A 157 3.69 14.24 -18.42
CA GLY A 157 3.30 14.19 -16.99
C GLY A 157 3.43 12.82 -16.36
N TYR A 158 2.84 12.65 -15.15
CA TYR A 158 2.85 11.44 -14.37
C TYR A 158 1.49 10.74 -14.45
N TYR A 159 1.49 9.42 -14.24
CA TYR A 159 0.26 8.65 -14.10
C TYR A 159 -0.45 9.03 -12.80
N GLU A 160 -1.68 9.45 -12.94
CA GLU A 160 -2.62 9.66 -11.84
C GLU A 160 -3.97 9.09 -12.25
N PHE A 161 -4.31 7.94 -11.68
CA PHE A 161 -5.59 7.27 -11.94
C PHE A 161 -6.59 7.62 -10.85
N SER A 162 -7.81 7.94 -11.24
CA SER A 162 -8.94 8.11 -10.33
C SER A 162 -10.05 7.18 -10.74
N GLY A 163 -10.49 6.31 -9.84
CA GLY A 163 -11.47 5.26 -10.13
C GLY A 163 -12.43 4.97 -8.98
N GLU A 164 -13.52 4.31 -9.35
CA GLU A 164 -14.55 3.82 -8.45
C GLU A 164 -14.66 2.30 -8.61
N VAL A 165 -15.16 1.62 -7.58
CA VAL A 165 -15.42 0.17 -7.62
C VAL A 165 -16.24 -0.17 -8.86
N ALA A 166 -15.74 -1.15 -9.63
CA ALA A 166 -16.35 -1.60 -10.88
C ALA A 166 -17.63 -2.41 -10.65
#